data_d3bfd1629f647600f188e6620db3f701
#
_entry.id   d3bfd1629f647600f188e6620db3f701
#
_cell.length_a   1.000
_cell.length_b   1.000
_cell.length_c   1.000
_cell.angle_alpha   90.00
_cell.angle_beta   90.00
_cell.angle_gamma   90.00
#
_symmetry.space_group_name_H-M   'P 1'
#
loop_
_entity.id
_entity.type
_entity.pdbx_description
1 polymer ?
#
loop_
_entity_poly.entity_id
_entity_poly.type
_entity_poly.pdbx_seq_one_letter_code
_entity_poly.pdbx_strand_id
1 'polypeptide(L)'
;MKSQAAVRRIVEELKVLYPDARCSLTYEKDYELLFAVRLSAQCTDARVNTVTPSLFRRFPTLEAFAAASYEEVGEAIRSCGFYNTKSKDLVECAKILLEKYGGRVPGTMEELTSLPGIGRKTANLILGDIYGQPAYVCDTHCIRITGRLGLTDGSRDPMSVEKQLRQVLPPEESSDFCHRMVLFGRDICTARKANCDSCPLRKDCNYGTTQE
;
A
#
# COMPACT_ATOMS: atom_id res chain seq x y z
N MET A 1 15.31 -6.56 -19.04
CA MET A 1 14.81 -5.34 -18.38
C MET A 1 14.62 -4.23 -19.40
N LYS A 2 13.69 -3.33 -19.19
CA LYS A 2 13.43 -2.17 -20.08
C LYS A 2 14.61 -1.20 -20.10
N SER A 3 14.76 -0.47 -21.24
CA SER A 3 15.70 0.65 -21.28
C SER A 3 15.24 1.78 -20.38
N GLN A 4 16.16 2.57 -19.85
CA GLN A 4 15.82 3.73 -19.00
C GLN A 4 14.91 4.74 -19.71
N ALA A 5 15.04 4.89 -21.04
CA ALA A 5 14.14 5.72 -21.81
C ALA A 5 12.68 5.21 -21.82
N ALA A 6 12.49 3.88 -21.93
CA ALA A 6 11.15 3.28 -21.85
C ALA A 6 10.57 3.39 -20.43
N VAL A 7 11.39 3.22 -19.40
CA VAL A 7 10.97 3.40 -18.00
C VAL A 7 10.45 4.83 -17.78
N ARG A 8 11.20 5.83 -18.22
CA ARG A 8 10.79 7.25 -18.10
C ARG A 8 9.46 7.52 -18.82
N ARG A 9 9.26 7.02 -20.04
CA ARG A 9 7.98 7.18 -20.75
C ARG A 9 6.82 6.55 -19.99
N ILE A 10 7.00 5.34 -19.43
CA ILE A 10 5.98 4.66 -18.62
C ILE A 10 5.63 5.50 -17.40
N VAL A 11 6.62 6.02 -16.67
CA VAL A 11 6.41 6.85 -15.48
C VAL A 11 5.66 8.13 -15.84
N GLU A 12 6.10 8.86 -16.89
CA GLU A 12 5.47 10.11 -17.30
C GLU A 12 4.02 9.89 -17.79
N GLU A 13 3.77 8.84 -18.54
CA GLU A 13 2.39 8.51 -18.97
C GLU A 13 1.48 8.20 -17.77
N LEU A 14 1.98 7.48 -16.77
CA LEU A 14 1.23 7.21 -15.54
C LEU A 14 0.96 8.48 -14.72
N LYS A 15 1.88 9.47 -14.73
CA LYS A 15 1.65 10.77 -14.10
C LYS A 15 0.53 11.56 -14.80
N VAL A 16 0.49 11.50 -16.13
CA VAL A 16 -0.57 12.15 -16.91
C VAL A 16 -1.92 11.49 -16.65
N LEU A 17 -1.96 10.14 -16.59
CA LEU A 17 -3.20 9.40 -16.35
C LEU A 17 -3.73 9.57 -14.93
N TYR A 18 -2.83 9.60 -13.94
CA TYR A 18 -3.18 9.61 -12.50
C TYR A 18 -2.34 10.65 -11.76
N PRO A 19 -2.56 11.96 -12.00
CA PRO A 19 -1.76 13.02 -11.39
C PRO A 19 -1.91 13.05 -9.86
N ASP A 20 -3.11 12.74 -9.35
CA ASP A 20 -3.45 12.80 -7.92
C ASP A 20 -3.44 11.40 -7.25
N ALA A 21 -2.68 10.45 -7.80
CA ALA A 21 -2.60 9.11 -7.23
C ALA A 21 -1.97 9.15 -5.83
N ARG A 22 -2.69 8.64 -4.86
CA ARG A 22 -2.30 8.57 -3.45
C ARG A 22 -2.94 7.35 -2.78
N CYS A 23 -2.59 7.11 -1.53
CA CYS A 23 -3.24 6.08 -0.73
C CYS A 23 -4.76 6.28 -0.73
N SER A 24 -5.50 5.21 -0.99
CA SER A 24 -6.98 5.24 -1.02
C SER A 24 -7.61 5.18 0.38
N LEU A 25 -6.82 4.96 1.44
CA LEU A 25 -7.29 4.97 2.82
C LEU A 25 -7.37 6.40 3.34
N THR A 26 -8.44 6.70 4.07
CA THR A 26 -8.67 8.02 4.68
C THR A 26 -8.13 8.04 6.10
N TYR A 27 -7.31 9.04 6.42
CA TYR A 27 -6.71 9.25 7.74
C TYR A 27 -6.39 10.73 7.97
N GLU A 28 -6.26 11.13 9.24
CA GLU A 28 -5.84 12.47 9.66
C GLU A 28 -4.50 12.43 10.41
N LYS A 29 -4.21 11.32 11.09
CA LYS A 29 -3.00 11.14 11.91
C LYS A 29 -2.19 9.94 11.41
N ASP A 30 -0.88 9.96 11.61
CA ASP A 30 0.04 8.91 11.13
C ASP A 30 -0.35 7.52 11.65
N TYR A 31 -0.71 7.39 12.93
CA TYR A 31 -1.15 6.11 13.48
C TYR A 31 -2.50 5.64 12.91
N GLU A 32 -3.35 6.56 12.47
CA GLU A 32 -4.61 6.20 11.81
C GLU A 32 -4.36 5.54 10.46
N LEU A 33 -3.37 6.03 9.69
CA LEU A 33 -2.93 5.34 8.47
C LEU A 33 -2.39 3.95 8.80
N LEU A 34 -1.50 3.83 9.80
CA LEU A 34 -0.94 2.54 10.21
C LEU A 34 -2.04 1.52 10.55
N PHE A 35 -3.04 1.95 11.32
CA PHE A 35 -4.18 1.12 11.71
C PHE A 35 -5.09 0.80 10.53
N ALA A 36 -5.41 1.78 9.68
CA ALA A 36 -6.23 1.57 8.49
C ALA A 36 -5.57 0.57 7.53
N VAL A 37 -4.25 0.66 7.32
CA VAL A 37 -3.51 -0.32 6.49
C VAL A 37 -3.52 -1.70 7.14
N ARG A 38 -3.40 -1.81 8.48
CA ARG A 38 -3.56 -3.12 9.16
C ARG A 38 -4.98 -3.68 8.95
N LEU A 39 -5.99 -2.83 8.99
CA LEU A 39 -7.39 -3.24 8.75
C LEU A 39 -7.62 -3.67 7.30
N SER A 40 -6.92 -3.12 6.32
CA SER A 40 -7.06 -3.45 4.90
C SER A 40 -6.50 -4.84 4.54
N ALA A 41 -5.77 -5.50 5.42
CA ALA A 41 -5.33 -6.88 5.22
C ALA A 41 -6.53 -7.81 5.00
N GLN A 42 -6.66 -8.38 3.79
CA GLN A 42 -7.82 -9.19 3.35
C GLN A 42 -9.18 -8.48 3.52
N CYS A 43 -9.19 -7.16 3.37
CA CYS A 43 -10.39 -6.33 3.38
C CYS A 43 -10.23 -5.23 2.32
N THR A 44 -11.32 -4.77 1.72
CA THR A 44 -11.26 -3.70 0.73
C THR A 44 -11.08 -2.34 1.41
N ASP A 45 -10.31 -1.44 0.76
CA ASP A 45 -10.11 -0.07 1.27
C ASP A 45 -11.46 0.66 1.45
N ALA A 46 -12.41 0.46 0.54
CA ALA A 46 -13.75 1.02 0.67
C ALA A 46 -14.45 0.59 1.98
N ARG A 47 -14.31 -0.69 2.36
CA ARG A 47 -14.85 -1.19 3.63
C ARG A 47 -14.12 -0.58 4.82
N VAL A 48 -12.79 -0.49 4.78
CA VAL A 48 -12.00 0.15 5.83
C VAL A 48 -12.42 1.60 6.00
N ASN A 49 -12.52 2.37 4.92
CA ASN A 49 -12.95 3.77 4.95
C ASN A 49 -14.39 3.98 5.47
N THR A 50 -15.25 2.95 5.40
CA THR A 50 -16.58 2.99 6.03
C THR A 50 -16.50 2.83 7.55
N VAL A 51 -15.51 2.08 8.05
CA VAL A 51 -15.36 1.70 9.47
C VAL A 51 -14.53 2.73 10.24
N THR A 52 -13.44 3.20 9.65
CA THR A 52 -12.43 4.03 10.35
C THR A 52 -12.98 5.34 10.92
N PRO A 53 -13.93 6.07 10.29
CA PRO A 53 -14.47 7.30 10.91
C PRO A 53 -15.18 7.07 12.25
N SER A 54 -15.89 5.96 12.40
CA SER A 54 -16.56 5.61 13.67
C SER A 54 -15.56 5.05 14.68
N LEU A 55 -14.58 4.28 14.22
CA LEU A 55 -13.51 3.74 15.04
C LEU A 55 -12.69 4.86 15.69
N PHE A 56 -12.20 5.81 14.91
CA PHE A 56 -11.36 6.91 15.42
C PHE A 56 -12.16 7.96 16.25
N ARG A 57 -13.47 8.08 16.05
CA ARG A 57 -14.32 8.84 16.99
C ARG A 57 -14.49 8.13 18.33
N ARG A 58 -14.62 6.80 18.33
CA ARG A 58 -14.74 6.01 19.58
C ARG A 58 -13.42 5.95 20.35
N PHE A 59 -12.30 5.87 19.63
CA PHE A 59 -10.95 5.83 20.19
C PHE A 59 -10.10 6.96 19.57
N PRO A 60 -10.23 8.22 20.05
CA PRO A 60 -9.68 9.40 19.37
C PRO A 60 -8.16 9.57 19.55
N THR A 61 -7.53 8.81 20.43
CA THR A 61 -6.09 8.87 20.72
C THR A 61 -5.47 7.48 20.86
N LEU A 62 -4.14 7.41 20.81
CA LEU A 62 -3.41 6.15 21.07
C LEU A 62 -3.68 5.63 22.49
N GLU A 63 -3.79 6.52 23.47
CA GLU A 63 -4.11 6.16 24.86
C GLU A 63 -5.49 5.51 24.95
N ALA A 64 -6.48 6.01 24.20
CA ALA A 64 -7.81 5.41 24.13
C ALA A 64 -7.77 4.01 23.52
N PHE A 65 -6.96 3.77 22.48
CA PHE A 65 -6.74 2.42 21.95
C PHE A 65 -6.02 1.51 22.94
N ALA A 66 -4.95 2.01 23.57
CA ALA A 66 -4.14 1.24 24.51
C ALA A 66 -4.92 0.81 25.78
N ALA A 67 -5.89 1.63 26.20
CA ALA A 67 -6.75 1.37 27.36
C ALA A 67 -7.99 0.50 27.02
N ALA A 68 -8.33 0.35 25.73
CA ALA A 68 -9.50 -0.41 25.31
C ALA A 68 -9.27 -1.94 25.43
N SER A 69 -10.36 -2.66 25.66
CA SER A 69 -10.32 -4.12 25.54
C SER A 69 -10.27 -4.56 24.06
N TYR A 70 -9.76 -5.76 23.82
CA TYR A 70 -9.75 -6.33 22.47
C TYR A 70 -11.15 -6.52 21.90
N GLU A 71 -12.10 -6.83 22.78
CA GLU A 71 -13.52 -7.01 22.47
C GLU A 71 -14.16 -5.72 21.99
N GLU A 72 -13.92 -4.59 22.67
CA GLU A 72 -14.47 -3.27 22.30
C GLU A 72 -13.95 -2.81 20.93
N VAL A 73 -12.64 -2.96 20.69
CA VAL A 73 -12.04 -2.64 19.38
C VAL A 73 -12.53 -3.63 18.33
N GLY A 74 -12.59 -4.93 18.67
CA GLY A 74 -13.04 -6.00 17.78
C GLY A 74 -14.48 -5.79 17.29
N GLU A 75 -15.38 -5.35 18.18
CA GLU A 75 -16.76 -5.02 17.85
C GLU A 75 -16.81 -3.86 16.84
N ALA A 76 -16.03 -2.81 17.06
CA ALA A 76 -15.98 -1.65 16.19
C ALA A 76 -15.46 -1.96 14.78
N ILE A 77 -14.58 -2.95 14.63
CA ILE A 77 -13.97 -3.35 13.35
C ILE A 77 -14.51 -4.66 12.78
N ARG A 78 -15.60 -5.21 13.32
CA ARG A 78 -16.10 -6.56 12.98
C ARG A 78 -16.28 -6.78 11.49
N SER A 79 -16.74 -5.79 10.75
CA SER A 79 -16.97 -5.88 9.31
C SER A 79 -15.70 -5.91 8.46
N CYS A 80 -14.52 -5.65 9.03
CA CYS A 80 -13.24 -5.76 8.32
C CYS A 80 -12.70 -7.20 8.23
N GLY A 81 -13.35 -8.18 8.85
CA GLY A 81 -12.89 -9.57 8.93
C GLY A 81 -11.65 -9.75 9.82
N PHE A 82 -11.40 -10.97 10.29
CA PHE A 82 -10.28 -11.28 11.19
C PHE A 82 -10.19 -10.33 12.39
N TYR A 83 -11.32 -9.83 12.84
CA TYR A 83 -11.42 -8.75 13.81
C TYR A 83 -10.77 -9.09 15.18
N ASN A 84 -10.78 -10.36 15.61
CA ASN A 84 -10.13 -10.77 16.86
C ASN A 84 -8.61 -10.57 16.83
N THR A 85 -7.96 -10.95 15.71
CA THR A 85 -6.51 -10.73 15.54
C THR A 85 -6.21 -9.25 15.32
N LYS A 86 -7.00 -8.58 14.46
CA LYS A 86 -6.79 -7.18 14.16
C LYS A 86 -6.97 -6.27 15.38
N SER A 87 -7.99 -6.51 16.22
CA SER A 87 -8.20 -5.73 17.44
C SER A 87 -7.04 -5.85 18.41
N LYS A 88 -6.55 -7.09 18.62
CA LYS A 88 -5.35 -7.33 19.41
C LYS A 88 -4.15 -6.56 18.85
N ASP A 89 -3.92 -6.65 17.54
CA ASP A 89 -2.80 -5.96 16.90
C ASP A 89 -2.89 -4.43 17.08
N LEU A 90 -4.08 -3.83 16.92
CA LEU A 90 -4.27 -2.38 17.10
C LEU A 90 -3.99 -1.94 18.54
N VAL A 91 -4.53 -2.64 19.52
CA VAL A 91 -4.35 -2.32 20.95
C VAL A 91 -2.90 -2.47 21.36
N GLU A 92 -2.26 -3.59 21.01
CA GLU A 92 -0.85 -3.81 21.36
C GLU A 92 0.08 -2.86 20.60
N CYS A 93 -0.22 -2.55 19.33
CA CYS A 93 0.52 -1.55 18.59
C CYS A 93 0.41 -0.17 19.25
N ALA A 94 -0.78 0.24 19.70
CA ALA A 94 -0.97 1.51 20.41
C ALA A 94 -0.13 1.59 21.69
N LYS A 95 -0.10 0.50 22.50
CA LYS A 95 0.75 0.41 23.70
C LYS A 95 2.23 0.60 23.36
N ILE A 96 2.72 -0.16 22.36
CA ILE A 96 4.12 -0.09 21.93
C ILE A 96 4.47 1.30 21.41
N LEU A 97 3.58 1.93 20.61
CA LEU A 97 3.81 3.29 20.12
C LEU A 97 3.94 4.29 21.27
N LEU A 98 3.12 4.19 22.31
CA LEU A 98 3.20 5.06 23.49
C LEU A 98 4.46 4.80 24.31
N GLU A 99 4.73 3.54 24.65
CA GLU A 99 5.80 3.16 25.58
C GLU A 99 7.20 3.31 24.96
N LYS A 100 7.36 2.88 23.69
CA LYS A 100 8.67 2.81 23.05
C LYS A 100 8.96 4.00 22.14
N TYR A 101 7.94 4.58 21.51
CA TYR A 101 8.11 5.60 20.48
C TYR A 101 7.51 6.97 20.84
N GLY A 102 7.05 7.15 22.09
CA GLY A 102 6.50 8.42 22.58
C GLY A 102 5.26 8.87 21.76
N GLY A 103 4.44 7.93 21.34
CA GLY A 103 3.22 8.17 20.56
C GLY A 103 3.45 8.44 19.07
N ARG A 104 4.67 8.30 18.55
CA ARG A 104 4.99 8.49 17.14
C ARG A 104 5.07 7.16 16.40
N VAL A 105 4.65 7.15 15.15
CA VAL A 105 4.87 6.01 14.26
C VAL A 105 6.37 5.97 13.91
N PRO A 106 7.08 4.83 14.03
CA PRO A 106 8.50 4.77 13.73
C PRO A 106 8.79 4.92 12.23
N GLY A 107 9.96 5.43 11.87
CA GLY A 107 10.37 5.77 10.51
C GLY A 107 11.38 4.83 9.87
N THR A 108 11.58 3.63 10.40
CA THR A 108 12.46 2.63 9.80
C THR A 108 11.74 1.32 9.51
N MET A 109 12.22 0.58 8.50
CA MET A 109 11.66 -0.71 8.12
C MET A 109 11.70 -1.71 9.29
N GLU A 110 12.80 -1.73 10.03
CA GLU A 110 13.02 -2.64 11.15
C GLU A 110 12.04 -2.37 12.29
N GLU A 111 11.92 -1.13 12.70
CA GLU A 111 11.01 -0.73 13.78
C GLU A 111 9.55 -0.97 13.39
N LEU A 112 9.14 -0.58 12.18
CA LEU A 112 7.78 -0.79 11.69
C LEU A 112 7.40 -2.27 11.67
N THR A 113 8.30 -3.13 11.16
CA THR A 113 8.02 -4.57 11.08
C THR A 113 8.10 -5.28 12.44
N SER A 114 8.62 -4.62 13.48
CA SER A 114 8.55 -5.10 14.86
C SER A 114 7.17 -4.91 15.51
N LEU A 115 6.32 -4.06 14.93
CA LEU A 115 4.97 -3.80 15.45
C LEU A 115 4.01 -4.95 15.13
N PRO A 116 3.05 -5.26 16.03
CA PRO A 116 2.06 -6.30 15.83
C PRO A 116 1.28 -6.14 14.53
N GLY A 117 1.25 -7.20 13.72
CA GLY A 117 0.49 -7.24 12.47
C GLY A 117 1.03 -6.36 11.33
N ILE A 118 2.20 -5.75 11.49
CA ILE A 118 2.83 -4.89 10.48
C ILE A 118 3.88 -5.70 9.72
N GLY A 119 3.60 -5.99 8.46
CA GLY A 119 4.54 -6.64 7.56
C GLY A 119 5.25 -5.63 6.64
N ARG A 120 6.21 -6.13 5.85
CA ARG A 120 7.03 -5.32 4.94
C ARG A 120 6.20 -4.43 3.99
N LYS A 121 5.09 -4.95 3.44
CA LYS A 121 4.21 -4.19 2.55
C LYS A 121 3.62 -2.96 3.26
N THR A 122 3.10 -3.14 4.48
CA THR A 122 2.58 -2.05 5.32
C THR A 122 3.68 -1.07 5.67
N ALA A 123 4.85 -1.56 6.08
CA ALA A 123 5.99 -0.72 6.40
C ALA A 123 6.42 0.15 5.21
N ASN A 124 6.51 -0.42 3.99
CA ASN A 124 6.79 0.37 2.79
C ASN A 124 5.76 1.49 2.55
N LEU A 125 4.46 1.21 2.74
CA LEU A 125 3.43 2.23 2.59
C LEU A 125 3.61 3.36 3.60
N ILE A 126 3.85 3.03 4.86
CA ILE A 126 4.11 4.03 5.91
C ILE A 126 5.36 4.86 5.62
N LEU A 127 6.45 4.23 5.20
CA LEU A 127 7.70 4.92 4.85
C LEU A 127 7.52 5.87 3.67
N GLY A 128 6.73 5.47 2.66
CA GLY A 128 6.43 6.33 1.51
C GLY A 128 5.49 7.48 1.86
N ASP A 129 4.33 7.16 2.41
CA ASP A 129 3.23 8.12 2.54
C ASP A 129 3.39 9.08 3.74
N ILE A 130 4.02 8.65 4.84
CA ILE A 130 4.25 9.50 6.02
C ILE A 130 5.62 10.17 5.95
N TYR A 131 6.66 9.42 5.58
CA TYR A 131 8.04 9.88 5.69
C TYR A 131 8.65 10.35 4.36
N GLY A 132 7.94 10.19 3.23
CA GLY A 132 8.47 10.54 1.91
C GLY A 132 9.74 9.76 1.52
N GLN A 133 9.97 8.61 2.15
CA GLN A 133 11.13 7.77 1.84
C GLN A 133 10.89 6.94 0.59
N PRO A 134 11.95 6.63 -0.19
CA PRO A 134 11.82 5.72 -1.33
C PRO A 134 11.32 4.35 -0.90
N ALA A 135 10.05 4.05 -1.19
CA ALA A 135 9.35 2.85 -0.76
C ALA A 135 8.53 2.24 -1.90
N TYR A 136 8.49 0.92 -1.97
CA TYR A 136 7.85 0.19 -3.06
C TYR A 136 6.79 -0.76 -2.51
N VAL A 137 5.54 -0.36 -2.62
CA VAL A 137 4.40 -1.17 -2.18
C VAL A 137 4.07 -2.20 -3.25
N CYS A 138 4.73 -3.36 -3.19
CA CYS A 138 4.53 -4.45 -4.13
C CYS A 138 3.27 -5.25 -3.80
N ASP A 139 2.11 -4.70 -4.14
CA ASP A 139 0.82 -5.38 -4.05
C ASP A 139 0.54 -6.24 -5.30
N THR A 140 -0.61 -6.89 -5.33
CA THR A 140 -1.02 -7.73 -6.47
C THR A 140 -1.13 -6.96 -7.79
N HIS A 141 -1.47 -5.67 -7.76
CA HIS A 141 -1.50 -4.82 -8.95
C HIS A 141 -0.09 -4.48 -9.41
N CYS A 142 0.74 -3.99 -8.50
CA CYS A 142 2.14 -3.64 -8.78
C CYS A 142 2.90 -4.84 -9.35
N ILE A 143 2.88 -6.00 -8.69
CA ILE A 143 3.54 -7.24 -9.13
C ILE A 143 3.09 -7.63 -10.54
N ARG A 144 1.78 -7.70 -10.77
CA ARG A 144 1.22 -8.11 -12.07
C ARG A 144 1.62 -7.16 -13.20
N ILE A 145 1.45 -5.87 -12.97
CA ILE A 145 1.58 -4.87 -14.02
C ILE A 145 3.05 -4.65 -14.36
N THR A 146 3.93 -4.57 -13.37
CA THR A 146 5.37 -4.41 -13.61
C THR A 146 5.97 -5.60 -14.35
N GLY A 147 5.49 -6.82 -14.08
CA GLY A 147 5.81 -8.01 -14.87
C GLY A 147 5.30 -7.91 -16.31
N ARG A 148 4.02 -7.54 -16.53
CA ARG A 148 3.43 -7.34 -17.86
C ARG A 148 4.14 -6.25 -18.67
N LEU A 149 4.50 -5.15 -18.04
CA LEU A 149 5.27 -4.08 -18.65
C LEU A 149 6.70 -4.53 -19.02
N GLY A 150 7.26 -5.52 -18.33
CA GLY A 150 8.65 -5.94 -18.45
C GLY A 150 9.61 -5.06 -17.65
N LEU A 151 9.12 -4.37 -16.63
CA LEU A 151 9.93 -3.66 -15.64
C LEU A 151 10.60 -4.61 -14.66
N THR A 152 9.97 -5.77 -14.44
CA THR A 152 10.47 -6.88 -13.64
C THR A 152 10.48 -8.17 -14.45
N ASP A 153 11.13 -9.21 -13.95
CA ASP A 153 11.24 -10.52 -14.59
C ASP A 153 9.94 -11.36 -14.56
N GLY A 154 8.85 -10.81 -14.00
CA GLY A 154 7.58 -11.51 -13.82
C GLY A 154 7.50 -12.37 -12.56
N SER A 155 8.48 -12.25 -11.65
CA SER A 155 8.41 -12.87 -10.32
C SER A 155 7.12 -12.49 -9.59
N ARG A 156 6.57 -13.44 -8.84
CA ARG A 156 5.41 -13.25 -7.97
C ARG A 156 5.81 -12.95 -6.51
N ASP A 157 7.08 -13.07 -6.19
CA ASP A 157 7.60 -12.75 -4.87
C ASP A 157 7.71 -11.23 -4.68
N PRO A 158 6.99 -10.63 -3.71
CA PRO A 158 7.00 -9.19 -3.48
C PRO A 158 8.41 -8.63 -3.19
N MET A 159 9.27 -9.39 -2.50
CA MET A 159 10.62 -8.93 -2.16
C MET A 159 11.53 -8.89 -3.39
N SER A 160 11.41 -9.88 -4.28
CA SER A 160 12.12 -9.91 -5.56
C SER A 160 11.69 -8.74 -6.44
N VAL A 161 10.38 -8.49 -6.55
CA VAL A 161 9.82 -7.37 -7.32
C VAL A 161 10.29 -6.02 -6.74
N GLU A 162 10.23 -5.83 -5.43
CA GLU A 162 10.73 -4.61 -4.77
C GLU A 162 12.20 -4.36 -5.10
N LYS A 163 13.06 -5.40 -4.99
CA LYS A 163 14.49 -5.29 -5.30
C LYS A 163 14.74 -4.87 -6.75
N GLN A 164 13.97 -5.41 -7.69
CA GLN A 164 14.09 -5.08 -9.12
C GLN A 164 13.61 -3.65 -9.39
N LEU A 165 12.48 -3.22 -8.80
CA LEU A 165 11.95 -1.87 -8.96
C LEU A 165 12.91 -0.81 -8.42
N ARG A 166 13.60 -1.08 -7.32
CA ARG A 166 14.65 -0.20 -6.77
C ARG A 166 15.81 0.04 -7.74
N GLN A 167 16.05 -0.87 -8.67
CA GLN A 167 17.12 -0.75 -9.69
C GLN A 167 16.64 -0.02 -10.95
N VAL A 168 15.34 -0.01 -11.20
CA VAL A 168 14.75 0.43 -12.47
C VAL A 168 14.11 1.81 -12.37
N LEU A 169 13.42 2.08 -11.25
CA LEU A 169 12.68 3.33 -11.04
C LEU A 169 13.54 4.37 -10.30
N PRO A 170 13.37 5.67 -10.63
CA PRO A 170 13.89 6.74 -9.79
C PRO A 170 13.34 6.65 -8.36
N PRO A 171 14.17 6.79 -7.33
CA PRO A 171 13.74 6.65 -5.93
C PRO A 171 12.57 7.57 -5.55
N GLU A 172 12.57 8.80 -6.06
CA GLU A 172 11.55 9.83 -5.84
C GLU A 172 10.17 9.46 -6.40
N GLU A 173 10.11 8.56 -7.38
CA GLU A 173 8.86 8.12 -7.99
C GLU A 173 8.24 6.89 -7.31
N SER A 174 8.97 6.28 -6.38
CA SER A 174 8.68 4.94 -5.88
C SER A 174 7.27 4.76 -5.28
N SER A 175 6.87 5.61 -4.33
CA SER A 175 5.56 5.50 -3.66
C SER A 175 4.44 5.84 -4.62
N ASP A 176 4.53 6.99 -5.28
CA ASP A 176 3.53 7.45 -6.24
C ASP A 176 3.33 6.48 -7.41
N PHE A 177 4.42 5.91 -7.92
CA PHE A 177 4.34 4.88 -8.96
C PHE A 177 3.51 3.68 -8.49
N CYS A 178 3.70 3.23 -7.24
CA CYS A 178 2.93 2.13 -6.70
C CYS A 178 1.44 2.47 -6.57
N HIS A 179 1.10 3.69 -6.14
CA HIS A 179 -0.30 4.15 -6.10
C HIS A 179 -0.91 4.20 -7.50
N ARG A 180 -0.17 4.73 -8.50
CA ARG A 180 -0.59 4.73 -9.90
C ARG A 180 -0.80 3.33 -10.45
N MET A 181 0.02 2.34 -10.05
CA MET A 181 -0.18 0.93 -10.43
C MET A 181 -1.49 0.35 -9.91
N VAL A 182 -1.94 0.74 -8.74
CA VAL A 182 -3.24 0.30 -8.19
C VAL A 182 -4.38 0.84 -9.05
N LEU A 183 -4.38 2.15 -9.36
CA LEU A 183 -5.41 2.79 -10.18
C LEU A 183 -5.40 2.21 -11.60
N PHE A 184 -4.26 2.19 -12.24
CA PHE A 184 -4.09 1.63 -13.59
C PHE A 184 -4.53 0.15 -13.67
N GLY A 185 -4.29 -0.60 -12.59
CA GLY A 185 -4.69 -1.99 -12.49
C GLY A 185 -6.18 -2.23 -12.24
N ARG A 186 -6.90 -1.24 -11.72
CA ARG A 186 -8.35 -1.26 -11.57
C ARG A 186 -9.04 -0.84 -12.86
N ASP A 187 -8.51 0.16 -13.55
CA ASP A 187 -9.15 0.79 -14.71
C ASP A 187 -8.81 0.09 -16.02
N ILE A 188 -7.54 -0.12 -16.32
CA ILE A 188 -7.05 -0.52 -17.65
C ILE A 188 -6.45 -1.92 -17.63
N CYS A 189 -5.42 -2.14 -16.81
CA CYS A 189 -4.67 -3.38 -16.80
C CYS A 189 -5.24 -4.38 -15.80
N THR A 190 -6.51 -4.78 -15.95
CA THR A 190 -7.16 -5.69 -15.01
C THR A 190 -6.57 -7.11 -15.06
N ALA A 191 -6.81 -7.88 -13.99
CA ALA A 191 -6.22 -9.21 -13.87
C ALA A 191 -6.74 -10.20 -14.92
N ARG A 192 -8.06 -10.20 -15.17
CA ARG A 192 -8.72 -11.16 -16.05
C ARG A 192 -8.77 -10.72 -17.50
N LYS A 193 -9.05 -9.45 -17.75
CA LYS A 193 -9.20 -8.88 -19.10
C LYS A 193 -8.59 -7.50 -19.14
N ALA A 194 -7.29 -7.43 -19.51
CA ALA A 194 -6.62 -6.15 -19.72
C ALA A 194 -7.15 -5.49 -21.00
N ASN A 195 -7.40 -4.18 -20.94
CA ASN A 195 -7.83 -3.39 -22.08
C ASN A 195 -6.62 -2.91 -22.88
N CYS A 196 -5.94 -3.84 -23.57
CA CYS A 196 -4.70 -3.57 -24.28
C CYS A 196 -4.89 -2.68 -25.51
N ASP A 197 -6.06 -2.72 -26.17
CA ASP A 197 -6.31 -1.98 -27.41
C ASP A 197 -6.35 -0.45 -27.18
N SER A 198 -6.90 -0.02 -26.05
CA SER A 198 -6.95 1.37 -25.64
C SER A 198 -5.86 1.75 -24.61
N CYS A 199 -4.93 0.85 -24.34
CA CYS A 199 -3.91 1.08 -23.31
C CYS A 199 -2.83 2.07 -23.80
N PRO A 200 -2.64 3.22 -23.14
CA PRO A 200 -1.62 4.19 -23.55
C PRO A 200 -0.19 3.67 -23.40
N LEU A 201 0.02 2.68 -22.51
CA LEU A 201 1.33 2.02 -22.33
C LEU A 201 1.59 0.88 -23.29
N ARG A 202 0.67 0.56 -24.25
CA ARG A 202 0.79 -0.62 -25.12
C ARG A 202 2.14 -0.69 -25.85
N LYS A 203 2.63 0.43 -26.37
CA LYS A 203 3.90 0.50 -27.13
C LYS A 203 5.12 0.12 -26.30
N ASP A 204 5.10 0.42 -25.02
CA ASP A 204 6.17 0.10 -24.08
C ASP A 204 5.90 -1.16 -23.25
N CYS A 205 4.83 -1.94 -23.52
CA CYS A 205 4.40 -3.08 -22.74
C CYS A 205 4.76 -4.40 -23.42
N ASN A 206 5.50 -5.29 -22.74
CA ASN A 206 5.83 -6.62 -23.28
C ASN A 206 4.56 -7.46 -23.50
N TYR A 207 3.63 -7.44 -22.54
CA TYR A 207 2.37 -8.19 -22.64
C TYR A 207 1.44 -7.62 -23.72
N GLY A 208 1.31 -6.30 -23.81
CA GLY A 208 0.41 -5.64 -24.75
C GLY A 208 0.82 -5.80 -26.22
N THR A 209 2.13 -5.91 -26.48
CA THR A 209 2.65 -6.12 -27.84
C THR A 209 2.57 -7.58 -28.30
N THR A 210 2.31 -8.53 -27.40
CA THR A 210 2.14 -9.96 -27.71
C THR A 210 0.67 -10.40 -27.83
N GLN A 211 -0.27 -9.48 -27.64
CA GLN A 211 -1.73 -9.74 -27.76
C GLN A 211 -2.21 -9.31 -29.16
N GLU A 212 -1.70 -9.98 -30.21
CA GLU A 212 -2.22 -9.93 -31.58
C GLU A 212 -3.18 -11.08 -31.84
#